data_6cb50a5a8093daa697fb4efba06a704e
#
_entry.id   6cb50a5a8093daa697fb4efba06a704e
#
_cell.length_a   1.000
_cell.length_b   1.000
_cell.length_c   1.000
_cell.angle_alpha   90.00
_cell.angle_beta   90.00
_cell.angle_gamma   90.00
#
_symmetry.space_group_name_H-M   'P 1'
#
loop_
_entity.id
_entity.type
_entity.pdbx_description
1 polymer ?
#
loop_
_entity_poly.entity_id
_entity_poly.type
_entity_poly.pdbx_seq_one_letter_code
_entity_poly.pdbx_strand_id
1 'polypeptide(L)'
;MNIYPPALFLFYYLCSVLRNVMKTKQILLINDMAGYGKVATAAMLPILSYMGHPTYNLPTALVSNTLDYGKFNILDTTDYITGVFPVWKELGFKFDAISTGFIASERQASIVSAYCREQEKNGTTIFVDPIMGDEGKLYNGVTPATINSMREMLAVADLTFPNYTEACYLTDTAYKADGITLDEARELLRKLHAIGTKSALITSICVDGQHSVVGFNHMTGDYFELPYTEIPVHFPGTGDIFSAVLIGHLLDNEPLSKATRQAMDVVYRFIDLNKDNVDKNRGIPIENYLDLI
;
A
#
# COMPACT_ATOMS: atom_id res chain seq x y z
N MET A 1 31.52 -22.54 -22.82
CA MET A 1 30.14 -22.68 -23.28
C MET A 1 29.40 -23.52 -22.22
N ASN A 2 28.77 -22.85 -21.25
CA ASN A 2 28.04 -23.54 -20.19
C ASN A 2 26.67 -23.97 -20.74
N ILE A 3 26.55 -25.24 -21.07
CA ILE A 3 25.28 -25.85 -21.50
C ILE A 3 24.55 -26.23 -20.21
N TYR A 4 23.53 -25.45 -19.86
CA TYR A 4 22.62 -25.82 -18.76
C TYR A 4 21.94 -27.17 -19.08
N PRO A 5 21.76 -28.05 -18.08
CA PRO A 5 21.11 -29.34 -18.33
C PRO A 5 19.68 -29.14 -18.86
N PRO A 6 19.25 -29.96 -19.82
CA PRO A 6 17.92 -29.84 -20.48
C PRO A 6 16.74 -29.80 -19.48
N ALA A 7 16.88 -30.44 -18.33
CA ALA A 7 15.88 -30.42 -17.25
C ALA A 7 15.66 -29.03 -16.64
N LEU A 8 16.73 -28.20 -16.56
CA LEU A 8 16.61 -26.84 -16.03
C LEU A 8 15.90 -25.92 -17.02
N PHE A 9 16.18 -26.08 -18.32
CA PHE A 9 15.50 -25.35 -19.39
C PHE A 9 14.01 -25.72 -19.45
N LEU A 10 13.69 -27.00 -19.32
CA LEU A 10 12.30 -27.49 -19.28
C LEU A 10 11.55 -26.98 -18.04
N PHE A 11 12.24 -26.93 -16.88
CA PHE A 11 11.67 -26.37 -15.65
C PHE A 11 11.37 -24.88 -15.79
N TYR A 12 12.32 -24.06 -16.32
CA TYR A 12 12.09 -22.64 -16.59
C TYR A 12 11.00 -22.42 -17.64
N TYR A 13 10.96 -23.24 -18.68
CA TYR A 13 9.93 -23.19 -19.71
C TYR A 13 8.56 -23.55 -19.14
N LEU A 14 8.44 -24.63 -18.36
CA LEU A 14 7.20 -25.01 -17.67
C LEU A 14 6.77 -23.94 -16.64
N CYS A 15 7.68 -23.37 -15.89
CA CYS A 15 7.39 -22.24 -14.99
C CYS A 15 6.92 -21.00 -15.75
N SER A 16 7.50 -20.70 -16.91
CA SER A 16 7.05 -19.57 -17.76
C SER A 16 5.70 -19.81 -18.39
N VAL A 17 5.44 -21.05 -18.83
CA VAL A 17 4.14 -21.46 -19.39
C VAL A 17 3.06 -21.50 -18.30
N LEU A 18 3.38 -21.98 -17.10
CA LEU A 18 2.46 -21.97 -15.94
C LEU A 18 2.17 -20.55 -15.46
N ARG A 19 3.16 -19.62 -15.47
CA ARG A 19 2.91 -18.20 -15.24
C ARG A 19 2.00 -17.56 -16.28
N ASN A 20 2.10 -17.97 -17.56
CA ASN A 20 1.21 -17.50 -18.63
C ASN A 20 -0.21 -18.09 -18.56
N VAL A 21 -0.41 -19.19 -17.82
CA VAL A 21 -1.74 -19.80 -17.59
C VAL A 21 -2.45 -19.17 -16.39
N MET A 22 -1.71 -18.63 -15.42
CA MET A 22 -2.30 -17.79 -14.39
C MET A 22 -2.55 -16.40 -14.99
N LYS A 23 -3.81 -16.06 -15.18
CA LYS A 23 -4.23 -14.75 -15.71
C LYS A 23 -3.67 -13.66 -14.80
N THR A 24 -2.61 -12.98 -15.26
CA THR A 24 -1.99 -11.87 -14.53
C THR A 24 -3.04 -10.78 -14.30
N LYS A 25 -3.16 -10.32 -13.07
CA LYS A 25 -4.14 -9.28 -12.71
C LYS A 25 -3.55 -7.91 -12.94
N GLN A 26 -4.33 -7.04 -13.60
CA GLN A 26 -3.95 -5.67 -13.91
C GLN A 26 -4.29 -4.77 -12.73
N ILE A 27 -3.34 -3.97 -12.29
CA ILE A 27 -3.53 -3.03 -11.19
C ILE A 27 -3.33 -1.58 -11.63
N LEU A 28 -4.23 -0.70 -11.18
CA LEU A 28 -4.09 0.75 -11.28
C LEU A 28 -3.58 1.31 -9.95
N LEU A 29 -2.47 2.04 -9.97
CA LEU A 29 -1.97 2.83 -8.85
C LEU A 29 -2.47 4.27 -8.98
N ILE A 30 -3.25 4.73 -8.00
CA ILE A 30 -3.69 6.13 -7.84
C ILE A 30 -2.94 6.68 -6.62
N ASN A 31 -1.72 7.17 -6.86
CA ASN A 31 -0.80 7.61 -5.81
C ASN A 31 0.11 8.72 -6.36
N ASP A 32 0.83 9.47 -5.51
CA ASP A 32 1.78 10.45 -6.01
C ASP A 32 2.98 9.80 -6.71
N MET A 33 3.71 10.62 -7.46
CA MET A 33 4.93 10.24 -8.16
C MET A 33 6.08 11.13 -7.71
N ALA A 34 7.03 10.53 -6.98
CA ALA A 34 8.27 11.21 -6.60
C ALA A 34 9.27 11.19 -7.76
N GLY A 35 9.83 12.36 -8.08
CA GLY A 35 10.88 12.50 -9.11
C GLY A 35 12.23 11.98 -8.62
N TYR A 36 12.57 12.23 -7.34
CA TYR A 36 13.79 11.72 -6.72
C TYR A 36 13.45 11.05 -5.38
N GLY A 37 13.66 9.75 -5.30
CA GLY A 37 13.42 8.90 -4.14
C GLY A 37 12.49 7.73 -4.42
N LYS A 38 12.46 6.78 -3.50
CA LYS A 38 11.73 5.53 -3.59
C LYS A 38 10.56 5.51 -2.60
N VAL A 39 9.52 6.27 -2.95
CA VAL A 39 8.27 6.38 -2.21
C VAL A 39 7.09 6.31 -3.19
N ALA A 40 5.91 6.08 -2.70
CA ALA A 40 4.67 6.07 -3.46
C ALA A 40 4.76 5.21 -4.75
N THR A 41 4.29 5.72 -5.87
CA THR A 41 4.34 4.99 -7.17
C THR A 41 5.76 4.59 -7.56
N ALA A 42 6.80 5.41 -7.24
CA ALA A 42 8.19 5.08 -7.56
C ALA A 42 8.73 3.87 -6.77
N ALA A 43 8.14 3.54 -5.62
CA ALA A 43 8.43 2.33 -4.87
C ALA A 43 7.55 1.14 -5.32
N MET A 44 6.25 1.36 -5.50
CA MET A 44 5.28 0.29 -5.75
C MET A 44 5.41 -0.33 -7.14
N LEU A 45 5.65 0.51 -8.17
CA LEU A 45 5.67 0.08 -9.56
C LEU A 45 6.72 -1.00 -9.86
N PRO A 46 8.02 -0.85 -9.48
CA PRO A 46 9.02 -1.89 -9.74
C PRO A 46 8.69 -3.21 -9.04
N ILE A 47 8.14 -3.18 -7.82
CA ILE A 47 7.76 -4.37 -7.05
C ILE A 47 6.64 -5.13 -7.75
N LEU A 48 5.52 -4.47 -8.01
CA LEU A 48 4.35 -5.10 -8.64
C LEU A 48 4.66 -5.61 -10.05
N SER A 49 5.45 -4.86 -10.82
CA SER A 49 5.91 -5.29 -12.15
C SER A 49 6.82 -6.52 -12.06
N TYR A 50 7.72 -6.58 -11.06
CA TYR A 50 8.58 -7.75 -10.83
C TYR A 50 7.76 -8.98 -10.43
N MET A 51 6.72 -8.80 -9.61
CA MET A 51 5.76 -9.87 -9.24
C MET A 51 4.91 -10.33 -10.42
N GLY A 52 4.98 -9.66 -11.59
CA GLY A 52 4.31 -10.06 -12.82
C GLY A 52 2.93 -9.44 -13.03
N HIS A 53 2.56 -8.43 -12.25
CA HIS A 53 1.29 -7.71 -12.42
C HIS A 53 1.47 -6.51 -13.34
N PRO A 54 0.74 -6.43 -14.49
CA PRO A 54 0.70 -5.22 -15.31
C PRO A 54 0.19 -4.03 -14.49
N THR A 55 1.06 -3.02 -14.33
CA THR A 55 0.82 -1.88 -13.45
C THR A 55 0.58 -0.61 -14.27
N TYR A 56 -0.53 0.06 -14.01
CA TYR A 56 -0.92 1.33 -14.62
C TYR A 56 -0.91 2.43 -13.56
N ASN A 57 -0.67 3.68 -13.96
CA ASN A 57 -0.43 4.76 -13.02
C ASN A 57 -1.33 5.96 -13.31
N LEU A 58 -1.92 6.51 -12.25
CA LEU A 58 -2.60 7.80 -12.26
C LEU A 58 -2.04 8.65 -11.12
N PRO A 59 -1.05 9.52 -11.40
CA PRO A 59 -0.44 10.35 -10.37
C PRO A 59 -1.45 11.32 -9.76
N THR A 60 -1.56 11.32 -8.42
CA THR A 60 -2.36 12.27 -7.64
C THR A 60 -1.63 13.59 -7.44
N ALA A 61 -0.30 13.53 -7.42
CA ALA A 61 0.60 14.67 -7.43
C ALA A 61 1.91 14.29 -8.11
N LEU A 62 2.59 15.27 -8.70
CA LEU A 62 4.00 15.14 -9.04
C LEU A 62 4.80 15.83 -7.95
N VAL A 63 5.70 15.09 -7.31
CA VAL A 63 6.53 15.57 -6.21
C VAL A 63 7.98 15.54 -6.63
N SER A 64 8.71 16.63 -6.48
CA SER A 64 10.09 16.73 -6.97
C SER A 64 11.02 15.68 -6.35
N ASN A 65 10.83 15.37 -5.06
CA ASN A 65 11.65 14.45 -4.27
C ASN A 65 10.90 14.03 -3.01
N THR A 66 11.44 13.04 -2.27
CA THR A 66 10.89 12.66 -0.95
C THR A 66 10.84 13.86 -0.01
N LEU A 67 9.76 13.96 0.76
CA LEU A 67 9.52 15.11 1.66
C LEU A 67 10.55 15.22 2.79
N ASP A 68 11.21 14.11 3.13
CA ASP A 68 12.23 14.00 4.18
C ASP A 68 13.48 14.87 3.95
N TYR A 69 13.70 15.32 2.71
CA TYR A 69 14.73 16.33 2.43
C TYR A 69 14.37 17.74 2.92
N GLY A 70 13.12 17.96 3.38
CA GLY A 70 12.65 19.22 3.93
C GLY A 70 12.43 20.35 2.92
N LYS A 71 12.81 20.15 1.66
CA LYS A 71 12.54 21.05 0.52
C LYS A 71 12.03 20.23 -0.65
N PHE A 72 10.90 20.65 -1.19
CA PHE A 72 10.24 19.96 -2.30
C PHE A 72 9.34 20.92 -3.08
N ASN A 73 8.92 20.49 -4.26
CA ASN A 73 7.87 21.12 -5.04
C ASN A 73 6.79 20.07 -5.32
N ILE A 74 5.53 20.46 -5.21
CA ILE A 74 4.37 19.60 -5.47
C ILE A 74 3.48 20.24 -6.51
N LEU A 75 3.09 19.46 -7.52
CA LEU A 75 2.05 19.80 -8.48
C LEU A 75 0.85 18.87 -8.23
N ASP A 76 -0.26 19.42 -7.74
CA ASP A 76 -1.55 18.74 -7.67
C ASP A 76 -2.08 18.46 -9.09
N THR A 77 -2.48 17.22 -9.35
CA THR A 77 -2.94 16.77 -10.66
C THR A 77 -4.46 16.59 -10.73
N THR A 78 -5.22 17.15 -9.80
CA THR A 78 -6.69 16.97 -9.69
C THR A 78 -7.41 17.30 -11.00
N ASP A 79 -7.04 18.40 -11.69
CA ASP A 79 -7.66 18.78 -12.96
C ASP A 79 -7.35 17.77 -14.08
N TYR A 80 -6.12 17.23 -14.11
CA TYR A 80 -5.75 16.17 -15.03
C TYR A 80 -6.59 14.91 -14.77
N ILE A 81 -6.68 14.43 -13.53
CA ILE A 81 -7.47 13.26 -13.13
C ILE A 81 -8.94 13.41 -13.56
N THR A 82 -9.52 14.60 -13.40
CA THR A 82 -10.90 14.89 -13.81
C THR A 82 -11.12 14.61 -15.30
N GLY A 83 -10.10 14.85 -16.14
CA GLY A 83 -10.16 14.58 -17.58
C GLY A 83 -9.86 13.13 -17.96
N VAL A 84 -9.12 12.39 -17.12
CA VAL A 84 -8.67 11.03 -17.43
C VAL A 84 -9.80 10.00 -17.36
N PHE A 85 -10.60 10.00 -16.30
CA PHE A 85 -11.65 8.99 -16.11
C PHE A 85 -12.70 8.93 -17.22
N PRO A 86 -13.21 10.05 -17.76
CA PRO A 86 -14.10 10.02 -18.93
C PRO A 86 -13.44 9.33 -20.15
N VAL A 87 -12.17 9.66 -20.43
CA VAL A 87 -11.43 9.07 -21.55
C VAL A 87 -11.26 7.55 -21.35
N TRP A 88 -10.88 7.12 -20.15
CA TRP A 88 -10.71 5.69 -19.86
C TRP A 88 -12.02 4.91 -19.94
N LYS A 89 -13.12 5.55 -19.55
CA LYS A 89 -14.48 4.98 -19.70
C LYS A 89 -14.88 4.83 -21.15
N GLU A 90 -14.62 5.85 -21.99
CA GLU A 90 -14.88 5.78 -23.43
C GLU A 90 -14.06 4.70 -24.13
N LEU A 91 -12.77 4.56 -23.74
CA LEU A 91 -11.86 3.53 -24.26
C LEU A 91 -12.12 2.14 -23.68
N GLY A 92 -12.96 2.01 -22.66
CA GLY A 92 -13.33 0.73 -22.05
C GLY A 92 -12.21 0.08 -21.24
N PHE A 93 -11.27 0.87 -20.67
CA PHE A 93 -10.19 0.35 -19.83
C PHE A 93 -10.75 -0.25 -18.54
N LYS A 94 -10.18 -1.41 -18.15
CA LYS A 94 -10.59 -2.17 -16.96
C LYS A 94 -9.37 -2.57 -16.17
N PHE A 95 -9.54 -2.65 -14.86
CA PHE A 95 -8.51 -3.08 -13.93
C PHE A 95 -9.08 -4.17 -13.01
N ASP A 96 -8.27 -5.16 -12.68
CA ASP A 96 -8.64 -6.19 -11.70
C ASP A 96 -8.54 -5.63 -10.27
N ALA A 97 -7.65 -4.65 -10.07
CA ALA A 97 -7.47 -3.98 -8.79
C ALA A 97 -7.13 -2.49 -8.97
N ILE A 98 -7.46 -1.70 -7.95
CA ILE A 98 -7.03 -0.32 -7.78
C ILE A 98 -6.39 -0.20 -6.40
N SER A 99 -5.22 0.42 -6.33
CA SER A 99 -4.59 0.83 -5.07
C SER A 99 -4.53 2.35 -5.02
N THR A 100 -5.03 2.94 -3.94
CA THR A 100 -4.93 4.38 -3.69
C THR A 100 -3.97 4.63 -2.53
N GLY A 101 -3.19 5.70 -2.62
CA GLY A 101 -2.30 6.19 -1.57
C GLY A 101 -2.55 7.67 -1.29
N PHE A 102 -1.53 8.51 -1.43
CA PHE A 102 -1.65 9.95 -1.19
C PHE A 102 -2.71 10.61 -2.07
N ILE A 103 -3.60 11.39 -1.45
CA ILE A 103 -4.65 12.18 -2.08
C ILE A 103 -4.41 13.65 -1.77
N ALA A 104 -4.26 14.47 -2.81
CA ALA A 104 -3.79 15.85 -2.68
C ALA A 104 -4.88 16.84 -2.20
N SER A 105 -6.16 16.54 -2.36
CA SER A 105 -7.25 17.46 -2.00
C SER A 105 -8.59 16.72 -1.77
N GLU A 106 -9.53 17.38 -1.08
CA GLU A 106 -10.89 16.88 -0.88
C GLU A 106 -11.62 16.65 -2.22
N ARG A 107 -11.45 17.57 -3.19
CA ARG A 107 -12.00 17.39 -4.53
C ARG A 107 -11.45 16.14 -5.20
N GLN A 108 -10.15 15.89 -5.06
CA GLN A 108 -9.51 14.69 -5.61
C GLN A 108 -10.05 13.43 -4.94
N ALA A 109 -10.20 13.42 -3.60
CA ALA A 109 -10.78 12.31 -2.86
C ALA A 109 -12.20 11.97 -3.36
N SER A 110 -13.05 12.96 -3.53
CA SER A 110 -14.42 12.78 -4.04
C SER A 110 -14.43 12.19 -5.45
N ILE A 111 -13.56 12.66 -6.35
CA ILE A 111 -13.45 12.17 -7.73
C ILE A 111 -12.95 10.70 -7.73
N VAL A 112 -11.88 10.41 -6.98
CA VAL A 112 -11.28 9.08 -6.92
C VAL A 112 -12.23 8.08 -6.24
N SER A 113 -12.87 8.44 -5.12
CA SER A 113 -13.82 7.55 -4.44
C SER A 113 -15.04 7.23 -5.32
N ALA A 114 -15.54 8.21 -6.09
CA ALA A 114 -16.62 7.99 -7.05
C ALA A 114 -16.19 6.99 -8.15
N TYR A 115 -14.98 7.14 -8.69
CA TYR A 115 -14.42 6.21 -9.65
C TYR A 115 -14.25 4.80 -9.06
N CYS A 116 -13.70 4.67 -7.86
CA CYS A 116 -13.56 3.39 -7.16
C CYS A 116 -14.92 2.69 -6.96
N ARG A 117 -15.97 3.43 -6.54
CA ARG A 117 -17.33 2.89 -6.42
C ARG A 117 -17.90 2.37 -7.75
N GLU A 118 -17.58 3.02 -8.86
CA GLU A 118 -17.98 2.55 -10.19
C GLU A 118 -17.24 1.27 -10.56
N GLN A 119 -15.92 1.21 -10.29
CA GLN A 119 -15.09 0.05 -10.58
C GLN A 119 -15.41 -1.16 -9.70
N GLU A 120 -15.71 -0.96 -8.40
CA GLU A 120 -16.16 -2.03 -7.49
C GLU A 120 -17.37 -2.78 -8.05
N LYS A 121 -18.34 -2.05 -8.62
CA LYS A 121 -19.52 -2.67 -9.27
C LYS A 121 -19.15 -3.55 -10.46
N ASN A 122 -17.99 -3.34 -11.06
CA ASN A 122 -17.45 -4.13 -12.15
C ASN A 122 -16.56 -5.32 -11.66
N GLY A 123 -16.43 -5.49 -10.35
CA GLY A 123 -15.63 -6.56 -9.72
C GLY A 123 -14.17 -6.20 -9.49
N THR A 124 -13.79 -4.92 -9.61
CA THR A 124 -12.44 -4.44 -9.29
C THR A 124 -12.23 -4.42 -7.77
N THR A 125 -11.15 -5.00 -7.29
CA THR A 125 -10.76 -4.97 -5.87
C THR A 125 -10.13 -3.62 -5.52
N ILE A 126 -10.56 -2.98 -4.44
CA ILE A 126 -10.09 -1.65 -4.03
C ILE A 126 -9.24 -1.75 -2.76
N PHE A 127 -7.98 -1.35 -2.88
CA PHE A 127 -7.01 -1.22 -1.79
C PHE A 127 -6.82 0.25 -1.44
N VAL A 128 -6.90 0.60 -0.15
CA VAL A 128 -6.73 1.98 0.30
C VAL A 128 -5.65 2.06 1.38
N ASP A 129 -4.60 2.79 1.08
CA ASP A 129 -3.59 3.23 2.03
C ASP A 129 -3.90 4.70 2.41
N PRO A 130 -4.38 4.97 3.63
CA PRO A 130 -4.87 6.30 4.00
C PRO A 130 -3.75 7.20 4.53
N ILE A 131 -2.75 7.46 3.71
CA ILE A 131 -1.54 8.19 4.06
C ILE A 131 -1.84 9.58 4.66
N MET A 132 -1.63 9.73 5.98
CA MET A 132 -1.94 10.99 6.70
C MET A 132 -0.94 11.35 7.79
N GLY A 133 -0.23 10.43 8.37
CA GLY A 133 0.62 10.70 9.52
C GLY A 133 1.35 9.48 10.07
N ASP A 134 2.25 9.69 11.01
CA ASP A 134 2.99 8.64 11.71
C ASP A 134 3.42 9.12 13.10
N GLU A 135 3.83 8.19 13.99
CA GLU A 135 4.30 8.48 15.36
C GLU A 135 3.36 9.39 16.18
N GLY A 136 2.05 9.19 16.04
CA GLY A 136 1.01 9.96 16.73
C GLY A 136 0.74 11.35 16.15
N LYS A 137 1.36 11.74 15.03
CA LYS A 137 1.26 13.07 14.44
C LYS A 137 0.81 12.99 12.97
N LEU A 138 -0.01 13.95 12.58
CA LEU A 138 -0.35 14.15 11.18
C LEU A 138 0.84 14.80 10.43
N TYR A 139 1.00 14.45 9.16
CA TYR A 139 1.97 15.11 8.29
C TYR A 139 1.59 16.57 8.03
N ASN A 140 2.59 17.40 7.70
CA ASN A 140 2.38 18.80 7.39
C ASN A 140 1.37 18.96 6.24
N GLY A 141 0.36 19.79 6.47
CA GLY A 141 -0.70 20.05 5.49
C GLY A 141 -1.93 19.13 5.60
N VAL A 142 -1.89 18.08 6.40
CA VAL A 142 -3.06 17.25 6.71
C VAL A 142 -3.98 18.01 7.68
N THR A 143 -5.25 18.07 7.34
CA THR A 143 -6.30 18.78 8.07
C THR A 143 -7.43 17.83 8.48
N PRO A 144 -8.36 18.25 9.36
CA PRO A 144 -9.58 17.48 9.62
C PRO A 144 -10.38 17.13 8.36
N ALA A 145 -10.36 18.00 7.34
CA ALA A 145 -10.98 17.74 6.06
C ALA A 145 -10.29 16.58 5.32
N THR A 146 -8.96 16.50 5.37
CA THR A 146 -8.19 15.37 4.83
C THR A 146 -8.60 14.05 5.49
N ILE A 147 -8.76 14.03 6.82
CA ILE A 147 -9.19 12.84 7.56
C ILE A 147 -10.59 12.38 7.09
N ASN A 148 -11.53 13.32 6.88
CA ASN A 148 -12.85 13.01 6.37
C ASN A 148 -12.79 12.46 4.94
N SER A 149 -11.94 13.02 4.09
CA SER A 149 -11.70 12.51 2.73
C SER A 149 -11.15 11.07 2.75
N MET A 150 -10.24 10.75 3.68
CA MET A 150 -9.75 9.38 3.84
C MET A 150 -10.85 8.43 4.34
N ARG A 151 -11.75 8.87 5.24
CA ARG A 151 -12.92 8.08 5.63
C ARG A 151 -13.83 7.78 4.43
N GLU A 152 -14.03 8.74 3.52
CA GLU A 152 -14.76 8.49 2.26
C GLU A 152 -14.05 7.45 1.37
N MET A 153 -12.73 7.47 1.33
CA MET A 153 -11.95 6.45 0.61
C MET A 153 -12.08 5.07 1.26
N LEU A 154 -12.01 4.98 2.59
CA LEU A 154 -12.21 3.72 3.31
C LEU A 154 -13.59 3.10 3.05
N ALA A 155 -14.62 3.92 2.88
CA ALA A 155 -15.99 3.46 2.65
C ALA A 155 -16.18 2.71 1.30
N VAL A 156 -15.16 2.69 0.44
CA VAL A 156 -15.15 1.93 -0.83
C VAL A 156 -14.07 0.85 -0.86
N ALA A 157 -13.33 0.66 0.24
CA ALA A 157 -12.20 -0.25 0.29
C ALA A 157 -12.61 -1.71 0.54
N ASP A 158 -12.07 -2.64 -0.24
CA ASP A 158 -12.09 -4.06 0.10
C ASP A 158 -11.08 -4.36 1.22
N LEU A 159 -9.94 -3.66 1.19
CA LEU A 159 -8.92 -3.72 2.23
C LEU A 159 -8.28 -2.34 2.43
N THR A 160 -8.16 -1.92 3.69
CA THR A 160 -7.34 -0.78 4.10
C THR A 160 -6.22 -1.23 5.04
N PHE A 161 -5.10 -0.51 5.05
CA PHE A 161 -3.93 -0.86 5.87
C PHE A 161 -3.24 0.36 6.49
N PRO A 162 -3.99 1.19 7.26
CA PRO A 162 -3.41 2.30 7.99
C PRO A 162 -2.31 1.85 8.95
N ASN A 163 -1.36 2.73 9.25
CA ASN A 163 -0.55 2.59 10.45
C ASN A 163 -1.39 2.93 11.70
N TYR A 164 -0.83 2.68 12.89
CA TYR A 164 -1.55 2.90 14.16
C TYR A 164 -1.98 4.36 14.36
N THR A 165 -1.16 5.31 13.95
CA THR A 165 -1.50 6.75 14.00
C THR A 165 -2.72 7.05 13.15
N GLU A 166 -2.71 6.62 11.91
CA GLU A 166 -3.80 6.82 10.95
C GLU A 166 -5.09 6.14 11.42
N ALA A 167 -4.98 4.90 11.93
CA ALA A 167 -6.12 4.18 12.51
C ALA A 167 -6.76 4.96 13.67
N CYS A 168 -5.96 5.59 14.52
CA CYS A 168 -6.44 6.44 15.62
C CYS A 168 -7.22 7.66 15.10
N TYR A 169 -6.66 8.39 14.12
CA TYR A 169 -7.33 9.56 13.54
C TYR A 169 -8.61 9.19 12.76
N LEU A 170 -8.57 8.10 12.00
CA LEU A 170 -9.75 7.62 11.25
C LEU A 170 -10.90 7.21 12.14
N THR A 171 -10.61 6.67 13.32
CA THR A 171 -11.60 6.13 14.26
C THR A 171 -11.92 7.06 15.43
N ASP A 172 -11.39 8.29 15.44
CA ASP A 172 -11.49 9.23 16.56
C ASP A 172 -11.07 8.60 17.89
N THR A 173 -10.01 7.79 17.87
CA THR A 173 -9.45 7.13 19.06
C THR A 173 -8.14 7.81 19.47
N ALA A 174 -7.94 8.00 20.77
CA ALA A 174 -6.71 8.62 21.28
C ALA A 174 -5.50 7.71 21.01
N TYR A 175 -4.44 8.30 20.45
CA TYR A 175 -3.17 7.63 20.27
C TYR A 175 -2.48 7.39 21.63
N LYS A 176 -1.94 6.21 21.86
CA LYS A 176 -1.19 5.83 23.07
C LYS A 176 0.22 5.42 22.67
N ALA A 177 1.21 6.23 23.08
CA ALA A 177 2.62 5.98 22.74
C ALA A 177 3.18 4.68 23.35
N ASP A 178 2.66 4.27 24.52
CA ASP A 178 3.08 3.04 25.21
C ASP A 178 2.43 1.77 24.64
N GLY A 179 1.63 1.91 23.57
CA GLY A 179 0.89 0.80 22.95
C GLY A 179 -0.48 0.56 23.57
N ILE A 180 -1.14 -0.48 23.11
CA ILE A 180 -2.50 -0.87 23.50
C ILE A 180 -2.61 -2.37 23.72
N THR A 181 -3.70 -2.81 24.34
CA THR A 181 -4.01 -4.23 24.49
C THR A 181 -4.55 -4.82 23.18
N LEU A 182 -4.51 -6.17 23.07
CA LEU A 182 -5.06 -6.86 21.91
C LEU A 182 -6.57 -6.58 21.74
N ASP A 183 -7.33 -6.44 22.82
CA ASP A 183 -8.76 -6.13 22.74
C ASP A 183 -9.01 -4.70 22.22
N GLU A 184 -8.19 -3.72 22.61
CA GLU A 184 -8.24 -2.38 22.06
C GLU A 184 -7.85 -2.36 20.56
N ALA A 185 -6.86 -3.16 20.15
CA ALA A 185 -6.50 -3.30 18.74
C ALA A 185 -7.65 -3.89 17.90
N ARG A 186 -8.34 -4.91 18.43
CA ARG A 186 -9.54 -5.48 17.81
C ARG A 186 -10.69 -4.46 17.72
N GLU A 187 -10.83 -3.60 18.73
CA GLU A 187 -11.82 -2.52 18.70
C GLU A 187 -11.51 -1.49 17.61
N LEU A 188 -10.25 -1.13 17.41
CA LEU A 188 -9.83 -0.27 16.29
C LEU A 188 -10.19 -0.90 14.93
N LEU A 189 -9.92 -2.19 14.75
CA LEU A 189 -10.30 -2.92 13.53
C LEU A 189 -11.82 -2.91 13.32
N ARG A 190 -12.62 -3.09 14.37
CA ARG A 190 -14.09 -2.99 14.30
C ARG A 190 -14.56 -1.60 13.90
N LYS A 191 -13.93 -0.55 14.44
CA LYS A 191 -14.24 0.85 14.09
C LYS A 191 -13.87 1.16 12.64
N LEU A 192 -12.72 0.69 12.13
CA LEU A 192 -12.37 0.80 10.72
C LEU A 192 -13.41 0.12 9.83
N HIS A 193 -13.81 -1.10 10.19
CA HIS A 193 -14.87 -1.81 9.48
C HIS A 193 -16.21 -1.05 9.51
N ALA A 194 -16.54 -0.40 10.63
CA ALA A 194 -17.75 0.41 10.74
C ALA A 194 -17.75 1.68 9.87
N ILE A 195 -16.57 2.19 9.46
CA ILE A 195 -16.44 3.27 8.46
C ILE A 195 -16.87 2.77 7.08
N GLY A 196 -16.70 1.47 6.78
CA GLY A 196 -17.17 0.84 5.55
C GLY A 196 -16.17 -0.07 4.86
N THR A 197 -14.91 -0.10 5.26
CA THR A 197 -13.93 -1.05 4.68
C THR A 197 -14.32 -2.50 4.99
N LYS A 198 -14.15 -3.41 4.03
CA LYS A 198 -14.48 -4.83 4.26
C LYS A 198 -13.46 -5.48 5.20
N SER A 199 -12.18 -5.46 4.84
CA SER A 199 -11.07 -5.94 5.66
C SER A 199 -10.16 -4.79 6.07
N ALA A 200 -9.42 -4.96 7.17
CA ALA A 200 -8.46 -3.96 7.63
C ALA A 200 -7.21 -4.62 8.23
N LEU A 201 -6.06 -3.96 8.02
CA LEU A 201 -4.83 -4.18 8.77
C LEU A 201 -4.52 -2.90 9.54
N ILE A 202 -3.80 -3.01 10.65
CA ILE A 202 -3.17 -1.88 11.33
C ILE A 202 -1.69 -2.22 11.48
N THR A 203 -0.83 -1.43 10.85
CA THR A 203 0.63 -1.58 10.90
C THR A 203 1.24 -0.69 11.99
N SER A 204 2.50 -0.93 12.33
CA SER A 204 3.28 -0.11 13.28
C SER A 204 2.59 0.09 14.64
N ILE A 205 1.96 -0.98 15.14
CA ILE A 205 1.24 -0.96 16.42
C ILE A 205 2.01 -1.75 17.49
N CYS A 206 2.06 -1.23 18.71
CA CYS A 206 2.57 -1.96 19.87
C CYS A 206 1.38 -2.57 20.63
N VAL A 207 1.29 -3.91 20.64
CA VAL A 207 0.23 -4.67 21.32
C VAL A 207 0.86 -5.42 22.49
N ASP A 208 0.37 -5.16 23.71
CA ASP A 208 0.87 -5.80 24.94
C ASP A 208 2.41 -5.79 25.06
N GLY A 209 3.05 -4.69 24.59
CA GLY A 209 4.51 -4.49 24.61
C GLY A 209 5.27 -5.12 23.44
N GLN A 210 4.58 -5.71 22.45
CA GLN A 210 5.18 -6.30 21.27
C GLN A 210 4.78 -5.55 20.00
N HIS A 211 5.76 -5.14 19.17
CA HIS A 211 5.48 -4.57 17.86
C HIS A 211 4.81 -5.62 16.96
N SER A 212 3.69 -5.28 16.38
CA SER A 212 2.83 -6.20 15.63
C SER A 212 2.18 -5.52 14.42
N VAL A 213 1.69 -6.34 13.49
CA VAL A 213 0.62 -5.99 12.55
C VAL A 213 -0.61 -6.78 12.97
N VAL A 214 -1.73 -6.08 13.15
CA VAL A 214 -3.02 -6.73 13.46
C VAL A 214 -3.96 -6.63 12.26
N GLY A 215 -4.82 -7.63 12.08
CA GLY A 215 -5.72 -7.65 10.94
C GLY A 215 -7.06 -8.29 11.22
N PHE A 216 -8.05 -7.89 10.41
CA PHE A 216 -9.37 -8.49 10.31
C PHE A 216 -9.65 -8.87 8.86
N ASN A 217 -9.99 -10.12 8.62
CA ASN A 217 -10.38 -10.63 7.30
C ASN A 217 -11.90 -10.87 7.26
N HIS A 218 -12.64 -10.06 6.51
CA HIS A 218 -14.09 -10.17 6.40
C HIS A 218 -14.55 -11.47 5.74
N MET A 219 -13.74 -12.08 4.87
CA MET A 219 -14.10 -13.32 4.16
C MET A 219 -14.17 -14.53 5.09
N THR A 220 -13.32 -14.56 6.13
CA THR A 220 -13.29 -15.65 7.10
C THR A 220 -13.86 -15.24 8.46
N GLY A 221 -14.01 -13.95 8.73
CA GLY A 221 -14.40 -13.40 10.04
C GLY A 221 -13.26 -13.43 11.07
N ASP A 222 -12.04 -13.78 10.67
CA ASP A 222 -10.94 -13.98 11.58
C ASP A 222 -10.17 -12.69 11.87
N TYR A 223 -9.72 -12.56 13.12
CA TYR A 223 -8.69 -11.61 13.55
C TYR A 223 -7.36 -12.33 13.67
N PHE A 224 -6.28 -11.63 13.34
CA PHE A 224 -4.93 -12.15 13.51
C PHE A 224 -3.98 -11.06 14.00
N GLU A 225 -2.90 -11.50 14.63
CA GLU A 225 -1.79 -10.68 15.08
C GLU A 225 -0.48 -11.31 14.59
N LEU A 226 0.40 -10.50 14.00
CA LEU A 226 1.69 -10.92 13.48
C LEU A 226 2.78 -10.06 14.13
N PRO A 227 3.47 -10.59 15.14
CA PRO A 227 4.55 -9.87 15.81
C PRO A 227 5.79 -9.76 14.92
N TYR A 228 6.58 -8.70 15.15
CA TYR A 228 7.88 -8.50 14.52
C TYR A 228 8.87 -7.83 15.47
N THR A 229 10.16 -7.88 15.10
CA THR A 229 11.22 -7.12 15.77
C THR A 229 11.48 -5.85 14.97
N GLU A 230 11.38 -4.70 15.62
CA GLU A 230 11.67 -3.43 14.99
C GLU A 230 13.18 -3.22 14.78
N ILE A 231 13.56 -2.72 13.61
CA ILE A 231 14.88 -2.16 13.36
C ILE A 231 14.76 -0.65 13.55
N PRO A 232 15.45 -0.02 14.51
CA PRO A 232 15.25 1.39 14.86
C PRO A 232 15.90 2.33 13.83
N VAL A 233 15.49 2.21 12.58
CA VAL A 233 15.96 3.01 11.45
C VAL A 233 14.77 3.40 10.58
N HIS A 234 14.61 4.69 10.34
CA HIS A 234 13.56 5.22 9.48
C HIS A 234 14.01 5.30 8.01
N PHE A 235 13.17 4.80 7.11
CA PHE A 235 13.26 5.01 5.66
C PHE A 235 11.90 5.45 5.14
N PRO A 236 11.81 6.54 4.38
CA PRO A 236 10.60 6.84 3.63
C PRO A 236 10.30 5.73 2.60
N GLY A 237 9.02 5.46 2.39
CA GLY A 237 8.57 4.47 1.40
C GLY A 237 8.50 3.03 1.89
N THR A 238 8.81 2.72 3.16
CA THR A 238 8.65 1.36 3.70
C THR A 238 7.18 0.92 3.72
N GLY A 239 6.25 1.84 3.98
CA GLY A 239 4.81 1.61 3.82
C GLY A 239 4.42 1.26 2.39
N ASP A 240 4.96 1.99 1.40
CA ASP A 240 4.71 1.71 -0.02
C ASP A 240 5.27 0.34 -0.46
N ILE A 241 6.45 -0.05 0.05
CA ILE A 241 7.02 -1.38 -0.18
C ILE A 241 6.12 -2.45 0.43
N PHE A 242 5.69 -2.27 1.69
CA PHE A 242 4.74 -3.17 2.35
C PHE A 242 3.46 -3.32 1.53
N SER A 243 2.86 -2.21 1.13
CA SER A 243 1.62 -2.15 0.36
C SER A 243 1.77 -2.87 -0.98
N ALA A 244 2.86 -2.65 -1.71
CA ALA A 244 3.09 -3.27 -3.01
C ALA A 244 3.25 -4.80 -2.90
N VAL A 245 4.05 -5.29 -1.94
CA VAL A 245 4.26 -6.73 -1.72
C VAL A 245 2.97 -7.40 -1.24
N LEU A 246 2.27 -6.80 -0.28
CA LEU A 246 0.97 -7.27 0.21
C LEU A 246 -0.02 -7.44 -0.95
N ILE A 247 -0.21 -6.38 -1.73
CA ILE A 247 -1.15 -6.37 -2.85
C ILE A 247 -0.76 -7.41 -3.91
N GLY A 248 0.51 -7.52 -4.26
CA GLY A 248 0.99 -8.50 -5.22
C GLY A 248 0.61 -9.93 -4.80
N HIS A 249 0.88 -10.33 -3.56
CA HIS A 249 0.50 -11.64 -3.03
C HIS A 249 -1.03 -11.85 -2.96
N LEU A 250 -1.80 -10.79 -2.63
CA LEU A 250 -3.27 -10.89 -2.65
C LEU A 250 -3.81 -11.05 -4.07
N LEU A 251 -3.19 -10.42 -5.07
CA LEU A 251 -3.54 -10.60 -6.48
C LEU A 251 -3.23 -12.02 -6.96
N ASP A 252 -2.25 -12.69 -6.38
CA ASP A 252 -1.95 -14.11 -6.58
C ASP A 252 -2.84 -15.05 -5.75
N ASN A 253 -3.87 -14.50 -5.07
CA ASN A 253 -4.85 -15.21 -4.22
C ASN A 253 -4.25 -15.83 -2.96
N GLU A 254 -3.15 -15.31 -2.44
CA GLU A 254 -2.64 -15.72 -1.14
C GLU A 254 -3.59 -15.26 0.00
N PRO A 255 -3.73 -16.04 1.08
CA PRO A 255 -4.51 -15.64 2.25
C PRO A 255 -3.97 -14.34 2.87
N LEU A 256 -4.87 -13.45 3.34
CA LEU A 256 -4.53 -12.13 3.86
C LEU A 256 -3.40 -12.17 4.92
N SER A 257 -3.50 -13.04 5.92
CA SER A 257 -2.47 -13.15 6.98
C SER A 257 -1.11 -13.62 6.45
N LYS A 258 -1.11 -14.50 5.44
CA LYS A 258 0.13 -14.98 4.79
C LYS A 258 0.76 -13.87 3.96
N ALA A 259 -0.02 -13.19 3.11
CA ALA A 259 0.44 -12.05 2.31
C ALA A 259 0.99 -10.92 3.20
N THR A 260 0.32 -10.66 4.33
CA THR A 260 0.78 -9.68 5.32
C THR A 260 2.16 -10.08 5.89
N ARG A 261 2.35 -11.35 6.29
CA ARG A 261 3.65 -11.83 6.80
C ARG A 261 4.75 -11.69 5.76
N GLN A 262 4.49 -12.07 4.51
CA GLN A 262 5.46 -11.94 3.41
C GLN A 262 5.86 -10.48 3.19
N ALA A 263 4.90 -9.55 3.20
CA ALA A 263 5.18 -8.12 3.09
C ALA A 263 6.05 -7.61 4.26
N MET A 264 5.74 -8.02 5.50
CA MET A 264 6.55 -7.68 6.68
C MET A 264 7.99 -8.19 6.56
N ASP A 265 8.16 -9.45 6.11
CA ASP A 265 9.47 -10.08 5.98
C ASP A 265 10.34 -9.40 4.91
N VAL A 266 9.74 -8.97 3.78
CA VAL A 266 10.42 -8.19 2.73
C VAL A 266 10.85 -6.83 3.26
N VAL A 267 9.95 -6.09 3.92
CA VAL A 267 10.28 -4.78 4.50
C VAL A 267 11.40 -4.91 5.52
N TYR A 268 11.33 -5.89 6.42
CA TYR A 268 12.37 -6.13 7.41
C TYR A 268 13.75 -6.36 6.73
N ARG A 269 13.81 -7.26 5.73
CA ARG A 269 15.05 -7.54 4.98
C ARG A 269 15.59 -6.30 4.28
N PHE A 270 14.72 -5.51 3.65
CA PHE A 270 15.11 -4.30 2.94
C PHE A 270 15.67 -3.26 3.89
N ILE A 271 15.07 -3.07 5.06
CA ILE A 271 15.59 -2.17 6.10
C ILE A 271 16.93 -2.70 6.62
N ASP A 272 17.03 -3.99 6.96
CA ASP A 272 18.25 -4.58 7.54
C ASP A 272 19.45 -4.44 6.60
N LEU A 273 19.25 -4.67 5.30
CA LEU A 273 20.29 -4.54 4.28
C LEU A 273 20.72 -3.08 4.03
N ASN A 274 19.88 -2.10 4.40
CA ASN A 274 20.11 -0.68 4.11
C ASN A 274 20.32 0.18 5.36
N LYS A 275 20.25 -0.38 6.57
CA LYS A 275 20.29 0.37 7.84
C LYS A 275 21.50 1.27 7.99
N ASP A 276 22.62 0.92 7.35
CA ASP A 276 23.88 1.68 7.38
C ASP A 276 24.03 2.69 6.23
N ASN A 277 23.02 2.82 5.34
CA ASN A 277 23.05 3.81 4.26
C ASN A 277 23.15 5.22 4.82
N VAL A 278 24.02 6.04 4.22
CA VAL A 278 24.25 7.43 4.64
C VAL A 278 23.05 8.31 4.29
N ASP A 279 22.54 8.20 3.08
CA ASP A 279 21.38 8.96 2.61
C ASP A 279 20.12 8.06 2.68
N LYS A 280 19.45 8.10 3.84
CA LYS A 280 18.21 7.37 4.07
C LYS A 280 17.00 8.09 3.47
N ASN A 281 17.07 9.42 3.31
CA ASN A 281 15.96 10.23 2.81
C ASN A 281 15.57 9.89 1.37
N ARG A 282 16.46 9.27 0.61
CA ARG A 282 16.18 8.77 -0.73
C ARG A 282 15.25 7.55 -0.74
N GLY A 283 15.04 6.91 0.39
CA GLY A 283 14.39 5.62 0.50
C GLY A 283 15.31 4.45 0.14
N ILE A 284 14.76 3.26 0.11
CA ILE A 284 15.51 2.02 -0.15
C ILE A 284 15.68 1.83 -1.66
N PRO A 285 16.88 1.51 -2.18
CA PRO A 285 17.11 1.23 -3.61
C PRO A 285 16.54 -0.14 -4.00
N ILE A 286 15.23 -0.20 -4.22
CA ILE A 286 14.41 -1.41 -4.40
C ILE A 286 14.95 -2.29 -5.53
N GLU A 287 15.45 -1.69 -6.59
CA GLU A 287 15.99 -2.39 -7.77
C GLU A 287 17.11 -3.36 -7.44
N ASN A 288 17.82 -3.14 -6.33
CA ASN A 288 18.93 -4.01 -5.90
C ASN A 288 18.44 -5.27 -5.18
N TYR A 289 17.15 -5.38 -4.84
CA TYR A 289 16.64 -6.39 -3.92
C TYR A 289 15.34 -7.04 -4.40
N LEU A 290 14.95 -6.84 -5.65
CA LEU A 290 13.71 -7.42 -6.20
C LEU A 290 13.69 -8.95 -6.13
N ASP A 291 14.85 -9.59 -6.18
CA ASP A 291 15.01 -11.05 -6.06
C ASP A 291 14.73 -11.60 -4.65
N LEU A 292 14.53 -10.73 -3.66
CA LEU A 292 14.15 -11.11 -2.29
C LEU A 292 12.63 -11.09 -2.03
N ILE A 293 11.84 -10.72 -3.05
CA ILE A 293 10.37 -10.64 -3.01
C ILE A 293 9.75 -12.00 -3.33
#